data_67a76c4eaf36b31bc53c776ee759a78d
#
_entry.id   67a76c4eaf36b31bc53c776ee759a78d
#
_cell.length_a   1.000
_cell.length_b   1.000
_cell.length_c   1.000
_cell.angle_alpha   90.00
_cell.angle_beta   90.00
_cell.angle_gamma   90.00
#
_symmetry.space_group_name_H-M   'P 1'
#
loop_
_entity.id
_entity.type
_entity.pdbx_description
1 polymer ?
#
loop_
_entity_poly.entity_id
_entity_poly.type
_entity_poly.pdbx_seq_one_letter_code
_entity_poly.pdbx_strand_id
1 'polypeptide(L)'
;STKSFGGWHKQYSHQSDILNCNMRFAIYLPPQASTNNRVPVLYWLSGLTCTDENFMHKAGAQRVAAQLGIAIVAPDTSPRGDEVANDKSYDLGQGAGFYINATQAPWNRHYRMYDYVVKEIPQLVEANFPISDKRSISGHSMGGHGALTIAMLNPHRYHSMSALSPISNPTKCPWGQKAF
;
A
#
# COMPACT_ATOMS: atom_id res chain seq x y z
N SER A 1 -4.25 17.78 -5.17
CA SER A 1 -2.79 17.86 -4.90
C SER A 1 -2.48 19.05 -3.99
N THR A 2 -1.57 18.85 -3.04
CA THR A 2 -1.20 19.86 -2.04
C THR A 2 0.32 19.93 -1.96
N LYS A 3 0.87 21.15 -1.87
CA LYS A 3 2.31 21.34 -1.62
C LYS A 3 2.64 20.95 -0.17
N SER A 4 3.74 20.21 0.02
CA SER A 4 4.22 19.77 1.33
C SER A 4 5.76 19.66 1.29
N PHE A 5 6.44 20.39 2.17
CA PHE A 5 7.91 20.40 2.29
C PHE A 5 8.67 20.54 0.95
N GLY A 6 8.19 21.46 0.08
CA GLY A 6 8.76 21.69 -1.24
C GLY A 6 8.36 20.68 -2.31
N GLY A 7 7.82 19.53 -1.93
CA GLY A 7 7.29 18.51 -2.84
C GLY A 7 5.78 18.59 -3.00
N TRP A 8 5.20 17.49 -3.49
CA TRP A 8 3.78 17.39 -3.77
C TRP A 8 3.17 16.14 -3.16
N HIS A 9 2.16 16.31 -2.34
CA HIS A 9 1.22 15.27 -1.95
C HIS A 9 0.06 15.24 -2.95
N LYS A 10 -0.19 14.10 -3.55
CA LYS A 10 -1.25 13.89 -4.53
C LYS A 10 -2.02 12.62 -4.22
N GLN A 11 -3.28 12.58 -4.61
CA GLN A 11 -4.14 11.42 -4.53
C GLN A 11 -4.68 11.11 -5.91
N TYR A 12 -4.73 9.83 -6.24
CA TYR A 12 -5.22 9.33 -7.51
C TYR A 12 -6.19 8.19 -7.31
N SER A 13 -7.12 8.07 -8.25
CA SER A 13 -7.93 6.88 -8.43
C SER A 13 -7.66 6.29 -9.81
N HIS A 14 -7.76 4.99 -9.91
CA HIS A 14 -7.61 4.27 -11.17
C HIS A 14 -8.45 2.99 -11.16
N GLN A 15 -8.86 2.54 -12.35
CA GLN A 15 -9.43 1.21 -12.50
C GLN A 15 -8.32 0.18 -12.34
N SER A 16 -8.45 -0.71 -11.36
CA SER A 16 -7.53 -1.83 -11.16
C SER A 16 -8.00 -3.03 -11.97
N ASP A 17 -7.13 -3.55 -12.81
CA ASP A 17 -7.38 -4.79 -13.56
C ASP A 17 -7.27 -6.02 -12.65
N ILE A 18 -6.39 -5.98 -11.65
CA ILE A 18 -6.18 -7.08 -10.71
C ILE A 18 -7.35 -7.22 -9.73
N LEU A 19 -7.87 -6.09 -9.24
CA LEU A 19 -8.93 -6.07 -8.23
C LEU A 19 -10.34 -5.93 -8.83
N ASN A 20 -10.45 -5.69 -10.15
CA ASN A 20 -11.71 -5.47 -10.87
C ASN A 20 -12.60 -4.39 -10.23
N CYS A 21 -12.00 -3.34 -9.70
CA CYS A 21 -12.71 -2.21 -9.10
C CYS A 21 -11.89 -0.93 -9.17
N ASN A 22 -12.51 0.20 -8.85
CA ASN A 22 -11.79 1.45 -8.75
C ASN A 22 -10.99 1.49 -7.45
N MET A 23 -9.68 1.71 -7.58
CA MET A 23 -8.74 1.79 -6.45
C MET A 23 -8.20 3.21 -6.29
N ARG A 24 -7.75 3.51 -5.08
CA ARG A 24 -7.11 4.77 -4.75
C ARG A 24 -5.70 4.53 -4.18
N PHE A 25 -4.84 5.49 -4.42
CA PHE A 25 -3.56 5.58 -3.73
C PHE A 25 -3.16 7.05 -3.54
N ALA A 26 -2.41 7.31 -2.49
CA ALA A 26 -1.76 8.59 -2.29
C ALA A 26 -0.27 8.47 -2.61
N ILE A 27 0.30 9.55 -3.15
CA ILE A 27 1.72 9.64 -3.47
C ILE A 27 2.29 10.96 -2.97
N TYR A 28 3.45 10.90 -2.34
CA TYR A 28 4.30 12.06 -2.09
C TYR A 28 5.51 12.02 -3.02
N LEU A 29 5.68 13.09 -3.78
CA LEU A 29 6.85 13.30 -4.63
C LEU A 29 7.73 14.37 -3.98
N PRO A 30 8.98 14.05 -3.60
CA PRO A 30 9.88 15.02 -3.01
C PRO A 30 10.32 16.07 -4.04
N PRO A 31 10.85 17.23 -3.60
CA PRO A 31 11.26 18.30 -4.53
C PRO A 31 12.33 17.89 -5.55
N GLN A 32 13.09 16.84 -5.25
CA GLN A 32 14.12 16.30 -6.14
C GLN A 32 13.56 15.49 -7.32
N ALA A 33 12.31 15.01 -7.20
CA ALA A 33 11.68 14.20 -8.23
C ALA A 33 11.33 15.05 -9.47
N SER A 34 11.90 14.70 -10.61
CA SER A 34 11.67 15.37 -11.90
C SER A 34 11.78 14.38 -13.05
N THR A 35 11.37 14.78 -14.24
CA THR A 35 11.52 13.95 -15.45
C THR A 35 12.96 13.48 -15.70
N ASN A 36 13.94 14.29 -15.29
CA ASN A 36 15.37 14.00 -15.45
C ASN A 36 16.00 13.37 -14.20
N ASN A 37 15.24 13.22 -13.11
CA ASN A 37 15.73 12.67 -11.86
C ASN A 37 14.66 11.78 -11.21
N ARG A 38 14.74 10.49 -11.47
CA ARG A 38 13.87 9.48 -10.88
C ARG A 38 14.38 9.14 -9.47
N VAL A 39 13.49 9.23 -8.47
CA VAL A 39 13.83 9.03 -7.06
C VAL A 39 13.42 7.64 -6.58
N PRO A 40 14.09 7.08 -5.54
CA PRO A 40 13.64 5.85 -4.90
C PRO A 40 12.27 6.01 -4.24
N VAL A 41 11.58 4.89 -4.02
CA VAL A 41 10.21 4.88 -3.48
C VAL A 41 10.08 3.98 -2.26
N LEU A 42 9.35 4.48 -1.28
CA LEU A 42 8.84 3.71 -0.14
C LEU A 42 7.36 3.41 -0.38
N TYR A 43 7.02 2.13 -0.49
CA TYR A 43 5.64 1.66 -0.42
C TYR A 43 5.22 1.51 1.04
N TRP A 44 4.23 2.28 1.45
CA TRP A 44 3.66 2.21 2.80
C TRP A 44 2.35 1.44 2.81
N LEU A 45 2.28 0.42 3.64
CA LEU A 45 1.09 -0.40 3.86
C LEU A 45 0.44 -0.05 5.20
N SER A 46 -0.77 0.49 5.14
CA SER A 46 -1.52 0.90 6.33
C SER A 46 -2.21 -0.29 7.02
N GLY A 47 -2.60 -0.09 8.28
CA GLY A 47 -3.30 -1.10 9.08
C GLY A 47 -4.80 -1.19 8.78
N LEU A 48 -5.50 -2.04 9.55
CA LEU A 48 -6.94 -2.25 9.46
C LEU A 48 -7.71 -0.93 9.48
N THR A 49 -8.78 -0.85 8.72
CA THR A 49 -9.71 0.28 8.60
C THR A 49 -9.13 1.56 8.00
N CYS A 50 -7.82 1.64 7.77
CA CYS A 50 -7.20 2.77 7.12
C CYS A 50 -7.50 2.81 5.62
N THR A 51 -7.21 3.97 5.03
CA THR A 51 -7.20 4.23 3.60
C THR A 51 -5.80 4.67 3.15
N ASP A 52 -5.67 5.04 1.89
CA ASP A 52 -4.48 5.68 1.32
C ASP A 52 -4.07 6.99 2.02
N GLU A 53 -4.99 7.64 2.73
CA GLU A 53 -4.76 8.97 3.33
C GLU A 53 -4.24 8.94 4.77
N ASN A 54 -4.54 7.89 5.55
CA ASN A 54 -4.26 7.90 7.00
C ASN A 54 -2.79 8.17 7.32
N PHE A 55 -1.88 7.46 6.67
CA PHE A 55 -0.45 7.67 6.85
C PHE A 55 -0.01 9.06 6.39
N MET A 56 -0.46 9.46 5.21
CA MET A 56 -0.07 10.73 4.60
C MET A 56 -0.46 11.94 5.44
N HIS A 57 -1.59 11.87 6.15
CA HIS A 57 -2.05 12.97 7.00
C HIS A 57 -1.50 12.93 8.42
N LYS A 58 -1.17 11.74 8.96
CA LYS A 58 -0.89 11.58 10.39
C LYS A 58 0.58 11.35 10.72
N ALA A 59 1.36 10.74 9.82
CA ALA A 59 2.71 10.30 10.14
C ALA A 59 3.77 11.41 10.07
N GLY A 60 3.51 12.51 9.36
CA GLY A 60 4.49 13.60 9.18
C GLY A 60 5.74 13.19 8.39
N ALA A 61 5.68 12.08 7.65
CA ALA A 61 6.81 11.48 6.96
C ALA A 61 7.35 12.33 5.80
N GLN A 62 6.53 13.22 5.25
CA GLN A 62 6.88 14.02 4.07
C GLN A 62 8.11 14.91 4.29
N ARG A 63 8.30 15.42 5.51
CA ARG A 63 9.47 16.24 5.85
C ARG A 63 10.77 15.47 5.66
N VAL A 64 10.85 14.27 6.21
CA VAL A 64 12.04 13.43 6.09
C VAL A 64 12.20 12.89 4.67
N ALA A 65 11.09 12.51 4.02
CA ALA A 65 11.09 12.09 2.63
C ALA A 65 11.61 13.17 1.68
N ALA A 66 11.25 14.45 1.93
CA ALA A 66 11.80 15.59 1.19
C ALA A 66 13.32 15.75 1.37
N GLN A 67 13.80 15.60 2.61
CA GLN A 67 15.24 15.70 2.92
C GLN A 67 16.05 14.58 2.25
N LEU A 68 15.51 13.37 2.25
CA LEU A 68 16.17 12.18 1.71
C LEU A 68 15.97 12.00 0.19
N GLY A 69 15.08 12.77 -0.44
CA GLY A 69 14.76 12.61 -1.85
C GLY A 69 14.04 11.30 -2.17
N ILE A 70 13.13 10.85 -1.28
CA ILE A 70 12.40 9.59 -1.41
C ILE A 70 10.92 9.88 -1.67
N ALA A 71 10.34 9.24 -2.69
CA ALA A 71 8.90 9.23 -2.88
C ALA A 71 8.21 8.26 -1.89
N ILE A 72 6.97 8.56 -1.51
CA ILE A 72 6.14 7.65 -0.70
C ILE A 72 4.89 7.33 -1.49
N VAL A 73 4.54 6.06 -1.59
CA VAL A 73 3.29 5.56 -2.19
C VAL A 73 2.51 4.79 -1.13
N ALA A 74 1.29 5.22 -0.84
CA ALA A 74 0.39 4.56 0.09
C ALA A 74 -0.89 4.13 -0.66
N PRO A 75 -1.04 2.85 -1.02
CA PRO A 75 -2.29 2.34 -1.58
C PRO A 75 -3.39 2.26 -0.51
N ASP A 76 -4.64 2.22 -0.94
CA ASP A 76 -5.75 1.84 -0.04
C ASP A 76 -5.53 0.42 0.50
N THR A 77 -6.10 0.12 1.64
CA THR A 77 -5.90 -1.15 2.37
C THR A 77 -6.74 -2.31 1.84
N SER A 78 -7.70 -2.02 0.98
CA SER A 78 -8.56 -3.02 0.34
C SER A 78 -9.24 -2.47 -0.91
N PRO A 79 -9.82 -3.33 -1.75
CA PRO A 79 -10.86 -2.91 -2.68
C PRO A 79 -12.05 -2.33 -1.92
N ARG A 80 -12.79 -1.39 -2.56
CA ARG A 80 -13.99 -0.75 -2.00
C ARG A 80 -15.03 -0.53 -3.09
N GLY A 81 -16.29 -0.43 -2.69
CA GLY A 81 -17.41 -0.14 -3.56
C GLY A 81 -18.60 -1.05 -3.30
N ASP A 82 -19.75 -0.72 -3.87
CA ASP A 82 -21.00 -1.45 -3.65
C ASP A 82 -20.96 -2.88 -4.22
N GLU A 83 -20.18 -3.09 -5.28
CA GLU A 83 -19.98 -4.41 -5.91
C GLU A 83 -18.92 -5.28 -5.21
N VAL A 84 -18.21 -4.72 -4.23
CA VAL A 84 -17.13 -5.39 -3.51
C VAL A 84 -17.71 -6.05 -2.26
N ALA A 85 -17.47 -7.35 -2.10
CA ALA A 85 -17.90 -8.09 -0.92
C ALA A 85 -17.43 -7.41 0.38
N ASN A 86 -18.29 -7.35 1.37
CA ASN A 86 -17.99 -6.74 2.66
C ASN A 86 -18.60 -7.55 3.80
N ASP A 87 -18.09 -7.36 5.00
CA ASP A 87 -18.59 -7.93 6.23
C ASP A 87 -18.93 -6.82 7.24
N LYS A 88 -19.79 -7.14 8.22
CA LYS A 88 -20.13 -6.19 9.29
C LYS A 88 -18.98 -5.96 10.28
N SER A 89 -18.03 -6.88 10.35
CA SER A 89 -16.87 -6.79 11.22
C SER A 89 -15.80 -5.93 10.57
N TYR A 90 -15.13 -5.10 11.36
CA TYR A 90 -14.04 -4.23 10.90
C TYR A 90 -12.78 -5.00 10.42
N ASP A 91 -12.66 -6.25 10.78
CA ASP A 91 -11.50 -7.12 10.54
C ASP A 91 -11.68 -8.08 9.35
N LEU A 92 -12.75 -7.90 8.56
CA LEU A 92 -13.00 -8.66 7.33
C LEU A 92 -13.69 -7.76 6.29
N GLY A 93 -13.27 -7.84 5.03
CA GLY A 93 -13.87 -7.07 3.96
C GLY A 93 -13.20 -5.71 3.74
N GLN A 94 -14.01 -4.67 3.49
CA GLN A 94 -13.49 -3.34 3.15
C GLN A 94 -12.71 -2.72 4.32
N GLY A 95 -11.46 -2.34 4.04
CA GLY A 95 -10.49 -1.91 5.05
C GLY A 95 -9.64 -3.04 5.64
N ALA A 96 -9.84 -4.29 5.23
CA ALA A 96 -9.20 -5.48 5.78
C ALA A 96 -8.68 -6.43 4.68
N GLY A 97 -7.93 -5.93 3.73
CA GLY A 97 -7.40 -6.71 2.60
C GLY A 97 -6.18 -7.58 2.95
N PHE A 98 -5.59 -7.42 4.13
CA PHE A 98 -4.43 -8.16 4.65
C PHE A 98 -3.23 -8.29 3.72
N TYR A 99 -3.28 -7.63 2.56
CA TYR A 99 -2.24 -7.69 1.52
C TYR A 99 -1.95 -9.11 1.01
N ILE A 100 -3.01 -9.93 0.97
CA ILE A 100 -3.01 -11.30 0.44
C ILE A 100 -3.94 -11.41 -0.77
N ASN A 101 -3.89 -12.55 -1.45
CA ASN A 101 -4.86 -12.91 -2.47
C ASN A 101 -5.86 -13.89 -1.86
N ALA A 102 -7.13 -13.49 -1.76
CA ALA A 102 -8.18 -14.36 -1.29
C ALA A 102 -8.42 -15.53 -2.27
N THR A 103 -8.68 -16.71 -1.72
CA THR A 103 -8.86 -17.95 -2.48
C THR A 103 -10.32 -18.39 -2.57
N GLN A 104 -11.21 -17.88 -1.69
CA GLN A 104 -12.59 -18.31 -1.58
C GLN A 104 -13.57 -17.24 -2.05
N ALA A 105 -14.67 -17.67 -2.65
CA ALA A 105 -15.79 -16.79 -2.97
C ALA A 105 -16.51 -16.32 -1.68
N PRO A 106 -17.04 -15.11 -1.62
CA PRO A 106 -17.06 -14.09 -2.68
C PRO A 106 -15.78 -13.22 -2.77
N TRP A 107 -14.83 -13.42 -1.87
CA TRP A 107 -13.66 -12.56 -1.66
C TRP A 107 -12.68 -12.60 -2.84
N ASN A 108 -12.45 -13.76 -3.42
CA ASN A 108 -11.46 -13.96 -4.48
C ASN A 108 -11.70 -13.14 -5.75
N ARG A 109 -12.88 -12.58 -5.92
CA ARG A 109 -13.23 -11.72 -7.07
C ARG A 109 -12.46 -10.40 -7.05
N HIS A 110 -12.32 -9.79 -5.86
CA HIS A 110 -11.77 -8.45 -5.70
C HIS A 110 -10.57 -8.40 -4.74
N TYR A 111 -10.46 -9.29 -3.77
CA TYR A 111 -9.42 -9.22 -2.73
C TYR A 111 -8.14 -9.93 -3.17
N ARG A 112 -7.42 -9.31 -4.11
CA ARG A 112 -6.11 -9.78 -4.59
C ARG A 112 -5.03 -8.74 -4.30
N MET A 113 -4.99 -8.29 -3.03
CA MET A 113 -4.15 -7.18 -2.58
C MET A 113 -2.65 -7.48 -2.67
N TYR A 114 -2.24 -8.75 -2.56
CA TYR A 114 -0.84 -9.13 -2.78
C TYR A 114 -0.40 -8.81 -4.21
N ASP A 115 -1.14 -9.29 -5.20
CA ASP A 115 -0.82 -9.04 -6.60
C ASP A 115 -0.89 -7.54 -6.94
N TYR A 116 -1.86 -6.83 -6.39
CA TYR A 116 -2.01 -5.40 -6.58
C TYR A 116 -0.77 -4.62 -6.10
N VAL A 117 -0.29 -4.90 -4.88
CA VAL A 117 0.86 -4.20 -4.29
C VAL A 117 2.18 -4.63 -4.93
N VAL A 118 2.32 -5.90 -5.30
CA VAL A 118 3.58 -6.43 -5.84
C VAL A 118 3.74 -6.13 -7.34
N LYS A 119 2.64 -6.11 -8.09
CA LYS A 119 2.66 -6.01 -9.56
C LYS A 119 2.10 -4.69 -10.07
N GLU A 120 0.82 -4.41 -9.80
CA GLU A 120 0.08 -3.34 -10.46
C GLU A 120 0.51 -1.95 -9.98
N ILE A 121 0.56 -1.71 -8.68
CA ILE A 121 0.97 -0.40 -8.15
C ILE A 121 2.38 -0.01 -8.56
N PRO A 122 3.42 -0.86 -8.46
CA PRO A 122 4.75 -0.50 -8.94
C PRO A 122 4.78 -0.18 -10.45
N GLN A 123 4.13 -1.00 -11.25
CA GLN A 123 4.04 -0.77 -12.69
C GLN A 123 3.37 0.58 -13.01
N LEU A 124 2.25 0.86 -12.35
CA LEU A 124 1.50 2.09 -12.54
C LEU A 124 2.32 3.33 -12.15
N VAL A 125 2.92 3.33 -10.95
CA VAL A 125 3.61 4.52 -10.44
C VAL A 125 4.95 4.75 -11.12
N GLU A 126 5.70 3.71 -11.45
CA GLU A 126 6.98 3.82 -12.15
C GLU A 126 6.81 4.27 -13.61
N ALA A 127 5.68 3.94 -14.24
CA ALA A 127 5.38 4.41 -15.59
C ALA A 127 4.95 5.88 -15.65
N ASN A 128 4.24 6.36 -14.61
CA ASN A 128 3.57 7.66 -14.65
C ASN A 128 4.24 8.76 -13.80
N PHE A 129 5.19 8.41 -12.95
CA PHE A 129 5.86 9.36 -12.05
C PHE A 129 7.37 9.24 -12.15
N PRO A 130 8.13 10.28 -11.74
CA PRO A 130 9.58 10.24 -11.71
C PRO A 130 10.11 9.39 -10.54
N ILE A 131 9.77 8.12 -10.54
CA ILE A 131 10.11 7.11 -9.54
C ILE A 131 10.98 6.04 -10.20
N SER A 132 12.08 5.66 -9.54
CA SER A 132 12.96 4.58 -9.98
C SER A 132 12.47 3.21 -9.49
N ASP A 133 13.11 2.15 -9.94
CA ASP A 133 12.91 0.77 -9.49
C ASP A 133 13.55 0.44 -8.13
N LYS A 134 14.17 1.43 -7.47
CA LYS A 134 14.71 1.30 -6.11
C LYS A 134 13.58 1.38 -5.11
N ARG A 135 13.06 0.22 -4.73
CA ARG A 135 11.87 0.07 -3.87
C ARG A 135 12.25 -0.30 -2.45
N SER A 136 11.57 0.30 -1.50
CA SER A 136 11.49 -0.15 -0.10
C SER A 136 10.03 -0.35 0.28
N ILE A 137 9.77 -1.19 1.27
CA ILE A 137 8.42 -1.47 1.74
C ILE A 137 8.36 -1.33 3.26
N SER A 138 7.32 -0.70 3.76
CA SER A 138 7.07 -0.59 5.20
C SER A 138 5.58 -0.62 5.48
N GLY A 139 5.20 -0.91 6.71
CA GLY A 139 3.81 -0.89 7.10
C GLY A 139 3.61 -1.03 8.60
N HIS A 140 2.37 -0.78 9.03
CA HIS A 140 1.97 -0.85 10.42
C HIS A 140 0.84 -1.85 10.62
N SER A 141 0.89 -2.64 11.70
CA SER A 141 -0.16 -3.61 12.08
C SER A 141 -0.43 -4.63 10.96
N MET A 142 -1.63 -4.68 10.39
CA MET A 142 -1.96 -5.45 9.19
C MET A 142 -0.99 -5.15 8.03
N GLY A 143 -0.65 -3.89 7.82
CA GLY A 143 0.33 -3.49 6.82
C GLY A 143 1.76 -3.87 7.16
N GLY A 144 2.11 -3.96 8.45
CA GLY A 144 3.38 -4.51 8.92
C GLY A 144 3.50 -6.00 8.57
N HIS A 145 2.43 -6.76 8.75
CA HIS A 145 2.33 -8.14 8.26
C HIS A 145 2.51 -8.22 6.74
N GLY A 146 1.80 -7.35 5.99
CA GLY A 146 1.93 -7.28 4.54
C GLY A 146 3.36 -6.96 4.09
N ALA A 147 4.03 -6.00 4.74
CA ALA A 147 5.41 -5.66 4.43
C ALA A 147 6.38 -6.83 4.66
N LEU A 148 6.22 -7.55 5.79
CA LEU A 148 7.00 -8.76 6.09
C LEU A 148 6.82 -9.83 5.02
N THR A 149 5.57 -10.24 4.79
CA THR A 149 5.27 -11.34 3.87
C THR A 149 5.66 -11.02 2.44
N ILE A 150 5.34 -9.80 1.97
CA ILE A 150 5.69 -9.38 0.61
C ILE A 150 7.21 -9.32 0.41
N ALA A 151 7.96 -8.73 1.34
CA ALA A 151 9.41 -8.62 1.20
C ALA A 151 10.08 -10.00 1.25
N MET A 152 9.67 -10.88 2.17
CA MET A 152 10.25 -12.23 2.27
C MET A 152 9.95 -13.11 1.06
N LEU A 153 8.77 -12.97 0.46
CA LEU A 153 8.40 -13.69 -0.76
C LEU A 153 9.04 -13.09 -2.03
N ASN A 154 9.56 -11.86 -1.95
CA ASN A 154 10.16 -11.15 -3.08
C ASN A 154 11.51 -10.52 -2.71
N PRO A 155 12.51 -11.29 -2.28
CA PRO A 155 13.75 -10.77 -1.68
C PRO A 155 14.59 -9.91 -2.62
N HIS A 156 14.38 -10.03 -3.94
CA HIS A 156 15.11 -9.25 -4.95
C HIS A 156 14.37 -7.98 -5.40
N ARG A 157 13.16 -7.75 -4.91
CA ARG A 157 12.34 -6.60 -5.35
C ARG A 157 12.45 -5.37 -4.45
N TYR A 158 12.85 -5.56 -3.20
CA TYR A 158 12.90 -4.50 -2.19
C TYR A 158 14.29 -4.41 -1.59
N HIS A 159 14.85 -3.18 -1.53
CA HIS A 159 16.16 -2.91 -0.95
C HIS A 159 16.13 -2.90 0.57
N SER A 160 14.99 -2.54 1.15
CA SER A 160 14.78 -2.59 2.59
C SER A 160 13.31 -2.84 2.93
N MET A 161 13.08 -3.38 4.11
CA MET A 161 11.77 -3.63 4.68
C MET A 161 11.77 -3.21 6.15
N SER A 162 10.68 -2.55 6.58
CA SER A 162 10.43 -2.23 7.98
C SER A 162 8.99 -2.59 8.34
N ALA A 163 8.80 -3.23 9.47
CA ALA A 163 7.47 -3.59 9.95
C ALA A 163 7.26 -3.03 11.37
N LEU A 164 6.25 -2.17 11.50
CA LEU A 164 5.91 -1.53 12.77
C LEU A 164 4.72 -2.26 13.38
N SER A 165 4.91 -2.80 14.59
CA SER A 165 3.88 -3.57 15.31
C SER A 165 3.14 -4.56 14.41
N PRO A 166 3.86 -5.41 13.65
CA PRO A 166 3.23 -6.28 12.68
C PRO A 166 2.38 -7.36 13.34
N ILE A 167 1.33 -7.78 12.65
CA ILE A 167 0.68 -9.04 12.96
C ILE A 167 1.62 -10.16 12.51
N SER A 168 2.35 -10.75 13.42
CA SER A 168 3.42 -11.72 13.09
C SER A 168 2.95 -13.17 13.03
N ASN A 169 1.80 -13.49 13.62
CA ASN A 169 1.24 -14.84 13.61
C ASN A 169 -0.28 -14.83 13.56
N PRO A 170 -0.88 -14.45 12.41
CA PRO A 170 -2.33 -14.25 12.30
C PRO A 170 -3.13 -15.51 12.58
N THR A 171 -2.64 -16.69 12.20
CA THR A 171 -3.34 -17.97 12.40
C THR A 171 -3.49 -18.37 13.87
N LYS A 172 -2.83 -17.67 14.79
CA LYS A 172 -2.90 -17.91 16.24
C LYS A 172 -3.74 -16.86 16.99
N CYS A 173 -4.49 -16.02 16.29
CA CYS A 173 -5.46 -15.13 16.91
C CYS A 173 -6.81 -15.20 16.20
N PRO A 174 -7.94 -14.96 16.93
CA PRO A 174 -9.30 -15.20 16.40
C PRO A 174 -9.60 -14.45 15.11
N TRP A 175 -9.24 -13.18 15.02
CA TRP A 175 -9.49 -12.37 13.82
C TRP A 175 -8.57 -12.76 12.66
N GLY A 176 -7.34 -13.21 12.91
CA GLY A 176 -6.48 -13.77 11.87
C GLY A 176 -6.99 -15.10 11.35
N GLN A 177 -7.47 -15.98 12.23
CA GLN A 177 -8.10 -17.24 11.82
C GLN A 177 -9.38 -17.04 10.99
N LYS A 178 -10.06 -15.90 11.18
CA LYS A 178 -11.21 -15.52 10.37
C LYS A 178 -10.81 -15.06 8.96
N ALA A 179 -9.66 -14.41 8.81
CA ALA A 179 -9.21 -13.81 7.55
C ALA A 179 -8.36 -14.76 6.68
N PHE A 180 -7.73 -15.76 7.30
CA PHE A 180 -6.80 -16.72 6.67
C PHE A 180 -7.37 -18.14 6.72
#